data_ab5a10d054c230c42acbc3af4ffa1850
#
_entry.id   ab5a10d054c230c42acbc3af4ffa1850
#
_cell.length_a   1.000
_cell.length_b   1.000
_cell.length_c   1.000
_cell.angle_alpha   90.00
_cell.angle_beta   90.00
_cell.angle_gamma   90.00
#
_symmetry.space_group_name_H-M   'P 1'
#
loop_
_entity.id
_entity.type
_entity.pdbx_description
1 polymer ?
#
loop_
_entity_poly.entity_id
_entity_poly.type
_entity_poly.pdbx_seq_one_letter_code
_entity_poly.pdbx_strand_id
1 'polypeptide(L)'
;MLNLRPPVALLCGLLLSLWLTLLPAGLRAIPQPPGISVRVLMPSPFVDATAPLVAAFNRDHPDLRIEVARGPLDTEAMSDLAIGSLLLGSTPYDLLLMDVSWTARYVAAGWLEPLEPLLGDHALEAMVPGARPGNAFGGHLWRMPLTGDTGLLYWRTDLMERPPQTTVELERIARQLQAEGRVRWGYVWQGRQYEGLSCVMLEATHAFGGRWWQPDGSRAGGHPELDSVGAVRAASWLDSLVSTGISPPAVADFAENEALQLFAAGDAAFLRNWPYAWREIEKGGGPIVGKVGVSPVVSAPGERSGGTLGTWGLSLLSGSAHPQQAAEVIRWFTGPETQKALVLDQGYAPTWTALYDDADLKRRHPLLEVQRQALEKGPLVRPLTPLYSQLSDLLQRQINGMLTGPATAREAMDMAQRQSRVLVASAGGEAP
;
A
#
# COMPACT_ATOMS: atom_id res chain seq x y z
N MET A 1 -28.41 -56.24 60.12
CA MET A 1 -27.19 -57.10 60.18
C MET A 1 -26.34 -56.89 58.96
N LEU A 2 -25.12 -56.69 59.21
CA LEU A 2 -23.85 -56.65 58.52
C LEU A 2 -23.38 -55.26 58.07
N ASN A 3 -22.49 -54.71 58.88
CA ASN A 3 -21.40 -53.82 58.60
C ASN A 3 -20.50 -54.31 57.48
N LEU A 4 -19.97 -53.43 56.67
CA LEU A 4 -18.69 -53.51 55.93
C LEU A 4 -18.48 -52.18 55.23
N ARG A 5 -17.53 -51.43 55.40
CA ARG A 5 -16.15 -51.29 55.85
C ARG A 5 -15.58 -49.96 55.32
N PRO A 6 -14.94 -49.14 56.06
CA PRO A 6 -14.14 -48.04 55.49
C PRO A 6 -12.62 -48.41 55.59
N PRO A 7 -12.01 -48.96 54.53
CA PRO A 7 -10.63 -48.60 54.31
C PRO A 7 -10.25 -48.24 52.87
N VAL A 8 -11.17 -48.28 51.88
CA VAL A 8 -10.78 -48.03 50.49
C VAL A 8 -10.66 -46.52 50.18
N ALA A 9 -11.44 -45.69 50.88
CA ALA A 9 -11.38 -44.23 50.68
C ALA A 9 -10.06 -43.59 51.18
N LEU A 10 -9.43 -44.16 52.22
CA LEU A 10 -8.14 -43.66 52.74
C LEU A 10 -6.95 -44.00 51.85
N LEU A 11 -6.98 -45.16 51.17
CA LEU A 11 -5.89 -45.56 50.26
C LEU A 11 -5.88 -44.76 48.95
N CYS A 12 -7.04 -44.37 48.41
CA CYS A 12 -7.13 -43.54 47.22
C CYS A 12 -6.69 -42.07 47.50
N GLY A 13 -6.96 -41.56 48.69
CA GLY A 13 -6.50 -40.22 49.09
C GLY A 13 -4.98 -40.12 49.27
N LEU A 14 -4.33 -41.15 49.78
CA LEU A 14 -2.87 -41.21 49.96
C LEU A 14 -2.12 -41.43 48.64
N LEU A 15 -2.69 -42.14 47.67
CA LEU A 15 -2.08 -42.32 46.36
C LEU A 15 -2.23 -41.07 45.46
N LEU A 16 -3.33 -40.29 45.59
CA LEU A 16 -3.45 -39.03 44.90
C LEU A 16 -2.54 -37.92 45.44
N SER A 17 -2.29 -37.90 46.75
CA SER A 17 -1.39 -36.94 47.36
C SER A 17 0.10 -37.26 47.05
N LEU A 18 0.47 -38.54 46.84
CA LEU A 18 1.81 -38.93 46.44
C LEU A 18 2.12 -38.65 44.97
N TRP A 19 1.09 -38.62 44.10
CA TRP A 19 1.28 -38.24 42.69
C TRP A 19 1.45 -36.75 42.48
N LEU A 20 0.93 -35.90 43.35
CA LEU A 20 1.10 -34.44 43.32
C LEU A 20 2.48 -34.01 43.83
N THR A 21 3.20 -34.83 44.56
CA THR A 21 4.56 -34.52 45.06
C THR A 21 5.69 -35.07 44.18
N LEU A 22 5.38 -35.88 43.15
CA LEU A 22 6.31 -36.43 42.17
C LEU A 22 6.25 -35.80 40.78
N LEU A 23 5.58 -34.66 40.64
CA LEU A 23 5.77 -33.83 39.44
C LEU A 23 7.23 -33.36 39.44
N PRO A 24 8.02 -33.71 38.38
CA PRO A 24 9.40 -33.28 38.34
C PRO A 24 9.46 -31.77 38.47
N ALA A 25 10.29 -31.29 39.38
CA ALA A 25 10.54 -29.85 39.63
C ALA A 25 11.08 -29.09 38.38
N GLY A 26 10.94 -29.66 37.18
CA GLY A 26 11.34 -29.15 35.89
C GLY A 26 10.22 -28.59 35.04
N LEU A 27 8.93 -28.74 35.40
CA LEU A 27 7.83 -27.95 34.82
C LEU A 27 7.57 -26.71 35.67
N ARG A 28 8.63 -25.94 35.97
CA ARG A 28 8.44 -24.51 36.22
C ARG A 28 7.89 -23.98 34.92
N ALA A 29 6.61 -23.51 34.93
CA ALA A 29 6.13 -22.62 33.93
C ALA A 29 7.25 -21.59 33.71
N ILE A 30 7.84 -21.58 32.52
CA ILE A 30 8.79 -20.54 32.13
C ILE A 30 7.99 -19.25 32.41
N PRO A 31 8.43 -18.38 33.35
CA PRO A 31 7.76 -17.11 33.56
C PRO A 31 7.81 -16.46 32.21
N GLN A 32 6.66 -16.22 31.59
CA GLN A 32 6.65 -15.29 30.46
C GLN A 32 7.25 -14.02 31.04
N PRO A 33 8.30 -13.45 30.43
CA PRO A 33 8.83 -12.20 30.94
C PRO A 33 7.69 -11.22 30.99
N PRO A 34 7.60 -10.36 32.03
CA PRO A 34 6.62 -9.28 32.13
C PRO A 34 7.02 -8.21 31.11
N GLY A 35 6.95 -8.54 29.82
CA GLY A 35 7.24 -7.65 28.73
C GLY A 35 5.96 -6.96 28.28
N ILE A 36 6.05 -5.69 27.91
CA ILE A 36 4.95 -4.96 27.28
C ILE A 36 4.78 -5.50 25.85
N SER A 37 3.54 -5.84 25.47
CA SER A 37 3.21 -6.21 24.10
C SER A 37 2.61 -5.01 23.37
N VAL A 38 3.19 -4.65 22.21
CA VAL A 38 2.66 -3.67 21.28
C VAL A 38 2.01 -4.42 20.12
N ARG A 39 0.72 -4.20 19.92
CA ARG A 39 -0.08 -4.85 18.87
C ARG A 39 -0.16 -4.00 17.63
N VAL A 40 0.24 -4.56 16.50
CA VAL A 40 0.29 -3.89 15.20
C VAL A 40 -0.64 -4.59 14.23
N LEU A 41 -1.67 -3.90 13.71
CA LEU A 41 -2.49 -4.40 12.62
C LEU A 41 -1.82 -4.08 11.28
N MET A 42 -1.59 -5.11 10.44
CA MET A 42 -0.94 -4.98 9.13
C MET A 42 -1.67 -5.75 8.03
N PRO A 43 -1.66 -5.29 6.77
CA PRO A 43 -2.07 -6.11 5.63
C PRO A 43 -1.23 -7.38 5.52
N SER A 44 -1.85 -8.47 5.05
CA SER A 44 -1.20 -9.79 4.98
C SER A 44 0.17 -9.83 4.31
N PRO A 45 0.47 -9.10 3.20
CA PRO A 45 1.80 -9.11 2.59
C PRO A 45 2.89 -8.55 3.51
N PHE A 46 2.56 -7.51 4.29
CA PHE A 46 3.51 -6.93 5.23
C PHE A 46 3.73 -7.83 6.45
N VAL A 47 2.71 -8.58 6.88
CA VAL A 47 2.88 -9.61 7.94
C VAL A 47 3.89 -10.64 7.49
N ASP A 48 3.75 -11.17 6.27
CA ASP A 48 4.65 -12.18 5.73
C ASP A 48 6.08 -11.63 5.53
N ALA A 49 6.18 -10.42 4.97
CA ALA A 49 7.46 -9.74 4.75
C ALA A 49 8.23 -9.44 6.04
N THR A 50 7.53 -9.10 7.12
CA THR A 50 8.14 -8.67 8.39
C THR A 50 8.28 -9.80 9.42
N ALA A 51 7.63 -10.95 9.23
CA ALA A 51 7.62 -12.05 10.20
C ALA A 51 9.02 -12.47 10.71
N PRO A 52 10.05 -12.69 9.85
CA PRO A 52 11.38 -13.05 10.33
C PRO A 52 12.05 -11.91 11.11
N LEU A 53 11.79 -10.65 10.74
CA LEU A 53 12.34 -9.48 11.42
C LEU A 53 11.69 -9.30 12.80
N VAL A 54 10.37 -9.46 12.91
CA VAL A 54 9.63 -9.43 14.17
C VAL A 54 10.07 -10.55 15.10
N ALA A 55 10.30 -11.77 14.57
CA ALA A 55 10.81 -12.88 15.36
C ALA A 55 12.21 -12.60 15.93
N ALA A 56 13.09 -11.94 15.16
CA ALA A 56 14.39 -11.50 15.61
C ALA A 56 14.26 -10.41 16.70
N PHE A 57 13.46 -9.38 16.47
CA PHE A 57 13.20 -8.33 17.46
C PHE A 57 12.73 -8.90 18.79
N ASN A 58 11.70 -9.74 18.76
CA ASN A 58 11.13 -10.35 19.98
C ASN A 58 12.09 -11.23 20.76
N ARG A 59 13.08 -11.83 20.09
CA ARG A 59 14.15 -12.61 20.74
C ARG A 59 15.16 -11.68 21.42
N ASP A 60 15.48 -10.55 20.78
CA ASP A 60 16.55 -9.67 21.20
C ASP A 60 16.04 -8.58 22.20
N HIS A 61 14.72 -8.43 22.37
CA HIS A 61 14.06 -7.46 23.25
C HIS A 61 13.08 -8.16 24.21
N PRO A 62 13.56 -8.76 25.31
CA PRO A 62 12.72 -9.55 26.23
C PRO A 62 11.64 -8.70 26.95
N ASP A 63 11.87 -7.39 27.11
CA ASP A 63 10.98 -6.49 27.84
C ASP A 63 9.93 -5.81 26.93
N LEU A 64 10.07 -5.91 25.60
CA LEU A 64 9.17 -5.34 24.61
C LEU A 64 8.87 -6.34 23.50
N ARG A 65 7.62 -6.74 23.36
CA ARG A 65 7.17 -7.70 22.35
C ARG A 65 6.31 -7.03 21.28
N ILE A 66 6.56 -7.37 20.03
CA ILE A 66 5.70 -7.00 18.91
C ILE A 66 4.76 -8.16 18.61
N GLU A 67 3.45 -7.90 18.64
CA GLU A 67 2.40 -8.83 18.22
C GLU A 67 1.73 -8.30 16.95
N VAL A 68 1.92 -9.01 15.82
CA VAL A 68 1.35 -8.58 14.55
C VAL A 68 0.03 -9.29 14.30
N ALA A 69 -1.03 -8.50 14.15
CA ALA A 69 -2.34 -8.96 13.72
C ALA A 69 -2.44 -8.88 12.20
N ARG A 70 -2.85 -10.00 11.58
CA ARG A 70 -2.99 -10.11 10.12
C ARG A 70 -4.31 -9.53 9.67
N GLY A 71 -4.25 -8.48 8.85
CA GLY A 71 -5.39 -7.93 8.12
C GLY A 71 -5.53 -8.48 6.70
N PRO A 72 -6.60 -8.12 6.00
CA PRO A 72 -6.82 -8.46 4.59
C PRO A 72 -5.70 -7.98 3.66
N LEU A 73 -5.60 -8.61 2.47
CA LEU A 73 -4.76 -8.13 1.38
C LEU A 73 -5.34 -6.87 0.73
N ASP A 74 -6.65 -6.87 0.52
CA ASP A 74 -7.38 -5.80 -0.14
C ASP A 74 -7.39 -4.53 0.72
N THR A 75 -7.07 -3.38 0.11
CA THR A 75 -6.87 -2.09 0.79
C THR A 75 -8.17 -1.58 1.43
N GLU A 76 -9.30 -1.71 0.75
CA GLU A 76 -10.61 -1.30 1.26
C GLU A 76 -11.04 -2.20 2.44
N ALA A 77 -10.95 -3.52 2.28
CA ALA A 77 -11.27 -4.47 3.35
C ALA A 77 -10.36 -4.28 4.58
N MET A 78 -9.08 -3.91 4.37
CA MET A 78 -8.15 -3.57 5.45
C MET A 78 -8.58 -2.30 6.19
N SER A 79 -8.99 -1.26 5.46
CA SER A 79 -9.52 -0.02 6.04
C SER A 79 -10.80 -0.28 6.82
N ASP A 80 -11.72 -1.07 6.28
CA ASP A 80 -13.00 -1.41 6.92
C ASP A 80 -12.79 -2.20 8.22
N LEU A 81 -11.86 -3.15 8.23
CA LEU A 81 -11.48 -3.90 9.44
C LEU A 81 -10.95 -2.94 10.53
N ALA A 82 -10.03 -2.04 10.16
CA ALA A 82 -9.45 -1.08 11.09
C ALA A 82 -10.52 -0.13 11.64
N ILE A 83 -11.37 0.44 10.77
CA ILE A 83 -12.47 1.33 11.17
C ILE A 83 -13.45 0.60 12.07
N GLY A 84 -13.85 -0.63 11.72
CA GLY A 84 -14.74 -1.45 12.53
C GLY A 84 -14.21 -1.65 13.95
N SER A 85 -12.90 -1.90 14.11
CA SER A 85 -12.28 -2.04 15.42
C SER A 85 -12.29 -0.73 16.23
N LEU A 86 -12.07 0.41 15.56
CA LEU A 86 -12.05 1.74 16.21
C LEU A 86 -13.45 2.23 16.63
N LEU A 87 -14.48 1.93 15.82
CA LEU A 87 -15.87 2.28 16.14
C LEU A 87 -16.42 1.55 17.37
N LEU A 88 -15.86 0.39 17.73
CA LEU A 88 -16.22 -0.35 18.94
C LEU A 88 -15.74 0.34 20.24
N GLY A 89 -14.95 1.43 20.13
CA GLY A 89 -14.51 2.25 21.28
C GLY A 89 -13.38 1.63 22.10
N SER A 90 -12.93 0.42 21.78
CA SER A 90 -11.77 -0.23 22.38
C SER A 90 -11.03 -1.03 21.30
N THR A 91 -10.09 -0.37 20.65
CA THR A 91 -9.26 -1.08 19.69
C THR A 91 -8.29 -2.03 20.41
N PRO A 92 -8.14 -3.29 19.93
CA PRO A 92 -7.14 -4.21 20.48
C PRO A 92 -5.73 -3.91 19.95
N TYR A 93 -5.54 -2.87 19.16
CA TYR A 93 -4.29 -2.52 18.52
C TYR A 93 -3.72 -1.21 19.05
N ASP A 94 -2.39 -1.12 19.14
CA ASP A 94 -1.64 0.10 19.43
C ASP A 94 -1.27 0.84 18.16
N LEU A 95 -0.88 0.09 17.12
CA LEU A 95 -0.40 0.60 15.85
C LEU A 95 -1.20 0.05 14.67
N LEU A 96 -1.33 0.88 13.65
CA LEU A 96 -1.88 0.51 12.35
C LEU A 96 -0.86 0.79 11.24
N LEU A 97 -0.54 -0.22 10.43
CA LEU A 97 0.12 0.00 9.15
C LEU A 97 -0.94 0.39 8.14
N MET A 98 -0.91 1.64 7.69
CA MET A 98 -1.97 2.24 6.89
C MET A 98 -1.45 2.83 5.57
N ASP A 99 -2.31 2.85 4.56
CA ASP A 99 -2.06 3.56 3.31
C ASP A 99 -2.04 5.08 3.54
N VAL A 100 -1.24 5.80 2.75
CA VAL A 100 -1.07 7.25 2.88
C VAL A 100 -2.39 8.03 2.69
N SER A 101 -3.30 7.52 1.87
CA SER A 101 -4.58 8.18 1.58
C SER A 101 -5.56 8.20 2.76
N TRP A 102 -5.36 7.34 3.77
CA TRP A 102 -6.26 7.28 4.93
C TRP A 102 -5.99 8.34 5.99
N THR A 103 -4.79 8.95 5.99
CA THR A 103 -4.31 9.84 7.05
C THR A 103 -5.34 10.92 7.40
N ALA A 104 -5.80 11.70 6.43
CA ALA A 104 -6.72 12.81 6.68
C ALA A 104 -8.06 12.36 7.30
N ARG A 105 -8.62 11.23 6.84
CA ARG A 105 -9.88 10.67 7.36
C ARG A 105 -9.73 10.20 8.81
N TYR A 106 -8.64 9.48 9.11
CA TYR A 106 -8.41 8.95 10.47
C TYR A 106 -8.12 10.06 11.47
N VAL A 107 -7.39 11.11 11.03
CA VAL A 107 -7.18 12.32 11.85
C VAL A 107 -8.50 13.04 12.12
N ALA A 108 -9.32 13.27 11.10
CA ALA A 108 -10.61 13.93 11.25
C ALA A 108 -11.58 13.17 12.15
N ALA A 109 -11.45 11.84 12.23
CA ALA A 109 -12.23 10.99 13.12
C ALA A 109 -11.67 10.91 14.57
N GLY A 110 -10.49 11.50 14.84
CA GLY A 110 -9.84 11.44 16.15
C GLY A 110 -9.29 10.06 16.52
N TRP A 111 -8.94 9.25 15.53
CA TRP A 111 -8.45 7.87 15.73
C TRP A 111 -6.93 7.74 15.83
N LEU A 112 -6.19 8.81 15.58
CA LEU A 112 -4.73 8.81 15.62
C LEU A 112 -4.21 9.76 16.71
N GLU A 113 -3.02 9.46 17.22
CA GLU A 113 -2.22 10.33 18.07
C GLU A 113 -1.11 11.01 17.25
N PRO A 114 -0.79 12.30 17.51
CA PRO A 114 0.32 12.97 16.86
C PRO A 114 1.66 12.34 17.30
N LEU A 115 2.59 12.22 16.35
CA LEU A 115 3.84 11.51 16.57
C LEU A 115 5.01 12.42 17.01
N GLU A 116 4.94 13.73 16.83
CA GLU A 116 6.01 14.67 17.20
C GLU A 116 6.41 14.58 18.67
N PRO A 117 5.47 14.47 19.65
CA PRO A 117 5.83 14.36 21.06
C PRO A 117 6.67 13.11 21.38
N LEU A 118 6.60 12.09 20.51
CA LEU A 118 7.24 10.80 20.71
C LEU A 118 8.48 10.62 19.83
N LEU A 119 8.45 11.13 18.60
CA LEU A 119 9.48 10.91 17.58
C LEU A 119 10.35 12.15 17.33
N GLY A 120 9.88 13.34 17.74
CA GLY A 120 10.50 14.63 17.49
C GLY A 120 10.01 15.30 16.21
N ASP A 121 10.18 16.63 16.11
CA ASP A 121 9.67 17.47 15.02
C ASP A 121 10.36 17.20 13.67
N HIS A 122 11.55 16.58 13.70
CA HIS A 122 12.41 16.35 12.55
C HIS A 122 12.40 14.88 12.05
N ALA A 123 11.42 14.09 12.48
CA ALA A 123 11.38 12.64 12.23
C ALA A 123 11.41 12.26 10.73
N LEU A 124 10.94 13.12 9.83
CA LEU A 124 10.94 12.88 8.38
C LEU A 124 12.17 13.45 7.65
N GLU A 125 13.05 14.21 8.29
CA GLU A 125 14.12 14.94 7.59
C GLU A 125 15.16 14.05 6.89
N ALA A 126 15.44 12.88 7.47
CA ALA A 126 16.35 11.91 6.87
C ALA A 126 15.75 11.13 5.69
N MET A 127 14.45 11.30 5.42
CA MET A 127 13.75 10.61 4.36
C MET A 127 13.80 11.38 3.04
N VAL A 128 13.72 10.66 1.94
CA VAL A 128 13.61 11.22 0.59
C VAL A 128 12.43 12.19 0.53
N PRO A 129 12.59 13.41 -0.02
CA PRO A 129 11.51 14.40 -0.07
C PRO A 129 10.19 13.87 -0.61
N GLY A 130 10.21 13.04 -1.66
CA GLY A 130 9.01 12.45 -2.25
C GLY A 130 8.28 11.44 -1.36
N ALA A 131 8.91 10.88 -0.33
CA ALA A 131 8.25 9.98 0.62
C ALA A 131 7.58 10.71 1.81
N ARG A 132 7.79 12.02 1.94
CA ARG A 132 7.27 12.83 3.07
C ARG A 132 5.80 13.25 2.93
N PRO A 133 5.26 13.56 1.72
CA PRO A 133 3.87 13.99 1.57
C PRO A 133 2.87 12.95 2.10
N GLY A 134 1.76 13.44 2.66
CA GLY A 134 0.68 12.59 3.17
C GLY A 134 0.92 11.97 4.55
N ASN A 135 2.11 12.16 5.16
CA ASN A 135 2.37 11.69 6.52
C ASN A 135 1.96 12.72 7.58
N ALA A 136 1.84 13.99 7.18
CA ALA A 136 1.35 15.09 8.01
C ALA A 136 0.00 15.61 7.48
N PHE A 137 -0.85 16.04 8.39
CA PHE A 137 -2.14 16.67 8.11
C PHE A 137 -2.48 17.64 9.23
N GLY A 138 -3.03 18.82 8.90
CA GLY A 138 -3.38 19.83 9.88
C GLY A 138 -2.20 20.37 10.70
N GLY A 139 -0.97 20.29 10.17
CA GLY A 139 0.24 20.78 10.82
C GLY A 139 0.91 19.78 11.76
N HIS A 140 0.39 18.57 11.89
CA HIS A 140 0.93 17.51 12.75
C HIS A 140 1.37 16.28 11.94
N LEU A 141 2.38 15.56 12.45
CA LEU A 141 2.83 14.26 11.94
C LEU A 141 1.97 13.15 12.54
N TRP A 142 1.34 12.35 11.69
CA TRP A 142 0.43 11.28 12.11
C TRP A 142 0.90 9.89 11.72
N ARG A 143 1.87 9.81 10.82
CA ARG A 143 2.29 8.56 10.21
C ARG A 143 3.78 8.57 9.88
N MET A 144 4.49 7.48 10.19
CA MET A 144 5.89 7.28 9.77
C MET A 144 5.92 6.34 8.58
N PRO A 145 6.44 6.75 7.41
CA PRO A 145 6.43 5.91 6.22
C PRO A 145 7.42 4.75 6.34
N LEU A 146 6.94 3.55 6.01
CA LEU A 146 7.72 2.30 5.95
C LEU A 146 8.25 2.05 4.54
N THR A 147 7.43 2.32 3.51
CA THR A 147 7.79 2.17 2.10
C THR A 147 7.62 3.48 1.34
N GLY A 148 8.44 3.67 0.30
CA GLY A 148 8.39 4.82 -0.61
C GLY A 148 7.86 4.45 -2.00
N ASP A 149 6.94 3.51 -2.09
CA ASP A 149 6.49 2.96 -3.36
C ASP A 149 5.78 3.99 -4.24
N THR A 150 6.07 3.93 -5.55
CA THR A 150 5.40 4.71 -6.59
C THR A 150 4.98 3.82 -7.74
N GLY A 151 3.96 4.23 -8.50
CA GLY A 151 3.59 3.54 -9.73
C GLY A 151 4.72 3.59 -10.77
N LEU A 152 5.03 2.44 -11.39
CA LEU A 152 6.11 2.26 -12.35
C LEU A 152 5.63 1.52 -13.59
N LEU A 153 6.34 1.70 -14.71
CA LEU A 153 6.18 0.95 -15.95
C LEU A 153 7.23 -0.16 -16.02
N TYR A 154 6.77 -1.39 -16.13
CA TYR A 154 7.57 -2.59 -16.42
C TYR A 154 7.55 -2.85 -17.92
N TRP A 155 8.67 -3.22 -18.49
CA TRP A 155 8.82 -3.46 -19.92
C TRP A 155 9.76 -4.63 -20.24
N ARG A 156 9.60 -5.25 -21.38
CA ARG A 156 10.35 -6.43 -21.81
C ARG A 156 11.65 -6.03 -22.50
N THR A 157 12.80 -6.25 -21.83
CA THR A 157 14.15 -5.94 -22.36
C THR A 157 14.58 -6.86 -23.50
N ASP A 158 13.96 -8.01 -23.63
CA ASP A 158 14.19 -8.94 -24.73
C ASP A 158 13.34 -8.61 -25.99
N LEU A 159 12.42 -7.67 -25.90
CA LEU A 159 11.57 -7.24 -27.01
C LEU A 159 11.89 -5.82 -27.52
N MET A 160 12.59 -5.02 -26.72
CA MET A 160 12.94 -3.63 -27.06
C MET A 160 14.21 -3.19 -26.34
N GLU A 161 14.96 -2.26 -26.93
CA GLU A 161 16.25 -1.78 -26.41
C GLU A 161 16.07 -0.71 -25.28
N ARG A 162 14.96 0.04 -25.30
CA ARG A 162 14.65 1.08 -24.32
C ARG A 162 13.15 1.15 -24.02
N PRO A 163 12.75 1.65 -22.83
CA PRO A 163 11.35 1.83 -22.52
C PRO A 163 10.73 2.97 -23.36
N PRO A 164 9.41 2.91 -23.64
CA PRO A 164 8.69 4.03 -24.21
C PRO A 164 8.71 5.22 -23.24
N GLN A 165 8.81 6.43 -23.78
CA GLN A 165 8.77 7.67 -23.01
C GLN A 165 7.36 8.30 -23.04
N THR A 166 6.61 8.03 -24.10
CA THR A 166 5.28 8.62 -24.30
C THR A 166 4.20 7.57 -24.52
N THR A 167 2.94 7.96 -24.29
CA THR A 167 1.77 7.13 -24.57
C THR A 167 1.74 6.69 -26.04
N VAL A 168 2.13 7.59 -26.97
CA VAL A 168 2.20 7.31 -28.41
C VAL A 168 3.27 6.26 -28.71
N GLU A 169 4.45 6.34 -28.11
CA GLU A 169 5.49 5.31 -28.26
C GLU A 169 5.04 3.97 -27.70
N LEU A 170 4.43 3.96 -26.50
CA LEU A 170 3.90 2.74 -25.89
C LEU A 170 2.90 2.04 -26.81
N GLU A 171 1.92 2.76 -27.32
CA GLU A 171 0.91 2.22 -28.22
C GLU A 171 1.53 1.69 -29.53
N ARG A 172 2.44 2.47 -30.15
CA ARG A 172 3.12 2.06 -31.36
C ARG A 172 3.90 0.74 -31.17
N ILE A 173 4.69 0.66 -30.10
CA ILE A 173 5.48 -0.55 -29.79
C ILE A 173 4.54 -1.72 -29.47
N ALA A 174 3.51 -1.49 -28.67
CA ALA A 174 2.51 -2.50 -28.32
C ALA A 174 1.87 -3.13 -29.57
N ARG A 175 1.35 -2.30 -30.48
CA ARG A 175 0.72 -2.75 -31.75
C ARG A 175 1.71 -3.49 -32.65
N GLN A 176 2.95 -3.03 -32.73
CA GLN A 176 3.99 -3.70 -33.50
C GLN A 176 4.25 -5.10 -32.95
N LEU A 177 4.49 -5.25 -31.64
CA LEU A 177 4.77 -6.54 -31.01
C LEU A 177 3.58 -7.51 -31.07
N GLN A 178 2.35 -7.00 -30.99
CA GLN A 178 1.14 -7.79 -31.22
C GLN A 178 1.03 -8.28 -32.67
N ALA A 179 1.27 -7.40 -33.65
CA ALA A 179 1.26 -7.77 -35.09
C ALA A 179 2.34 -8.80 -35.45
N GLU A 180 3.50 -8.75 -34.79
CA GLU A 180 4.58 -9.72 -34.93
C GLU A 180 4.31 -11.03 -34.16
N GLY A 181 3.22 -11.14 -33.43
CA GLY A 181 2.90 -12.32 -32.61
C GLY A 181 3.84 -12.54 -31.41
N ARG A 182 4.59 -11.50 -31.00
CA ARG A 182 5.57 -11.57 -29.90
C ARG A 182 4.91 -11.52 -28.53
N VAL A 183 3.79 -10.85 -28.42
CA VAL A 183 2.94 -10.77 -27.23
C VAL A 183 1.48 -10.82 -27.63
N ARG A 184 0.64 -11.31 -26.73
CA ARG A 184 -0.81 -11.28 -26.91
C ARG A 184 -1.38 -9.90 -26.63
N TRP A 185 -0.85 -9.22 -25.59
CA TRP A 185 -1.32 -7.92 -25.11
C TRP A 185 -0.19 -6.90 -25.09
N GLY A 186 -0.53 -5.66 -25.42
CA GLY A 186 0.44 -4.57 -25.39
C GLY A 186 0.71 -4.09 -23.97
N TYR A 187 -0.35 -3.76 -23.21
CA TYR A 187 -0.22 -3.13 -21.90
C TYR A 187 -1.28 -3.67 -20.93
N VAL A 188 -0.87 -4.01 -19.71
CA VAL A 188 -1.74 -4.47 -18.63
C VAL A 188 -1.56 -3.59 -17.39
N TRP A 189 -2.68 -3.30 -16.72
CA TRP A 189 -2.76 -2.35 -15.62
C TRP A 189 -3.98 -2.64 -14.75
N GLN A 190 -4.21 -1.86 -13.67
CA GLN A 190 -5.25 -2.06 -12.67
C GLN A 190 -6.53 -1.32 -13.08
N GLY A 191 -7.49 -2.02 -13.66
CA GLY A 191 -8.78 -1.47 -14.14
C GLY A 191 -9.99 -1.88 -13.31
N ARG A 192 -9.86 -2.79 -12.35
CA ARG A 192 -10.93 -3.19 -11.41
C ARG A 192 -11.39 -1.97 -10.59
N GLN A 193 -12.67 -1.95 -10.22
CA GLN A 193 -13.20 -0.95 -9.30
C GLN A 193 -12.62 -1.16 -7.90
N TYR A 194 -11.53 -0.51 -7.57
CA TYR A 194 -10.83 -0.47 -6.28
C TYR A 194 -9.75 0.62 -6.33
N GLU A 195 -9.03 0.85 -5.23
CA GLU A 195 -8.06 1.95 -5.07
C GLU A 195 -6.95 1.98 -6.14
N GLY A 196 -6.53 0.83 -6.67
CA GLY A 196 -5.54 0.76 -7.75
C GLY A 196 -5.99 1.47 -9.03
N LEU A 197 -7.29 1.45 -9.37
CA LEU A 197 -7.83 2.19 -10.50
C LEU A 197 -7.74 3.72 -10.28
N SER A 198 -7.98 4.18 -9.06
CA SER A 198 -7.78 5.59 -8.70
C SER A 198 -6.32 6.03 -8.87
N CYS A 199 -5.38 5.18 -8.49
CA CYS A 199 -3.95 5.42 -8.71
C CYS A 199 -3.61 5.51 -10.21
N VAL A 200 -4.07 4.56 -11.02
CA VAL A 200 -3.88 4.56 -12.48
C VAL A 200 -4.50 5.81 -13.11
N MET A 201 -5.72 6.19 -12.68
CA MET A 201 -6.40 7.36 -13.23
C MET A 201 -5.70 8.67 -12.82
N LEU A 202 -5.13 8.77 -11.62
CA LEU A 202 -4.33 9.91 -11.20
C LEU A 202 -3.07 10.06 -12.08
N GLU A 203 -2.36 8.96 -12.32
CA GLU A 203 -1.19 8.91 -13.20
C GLU A 203 -1.54 9.32 -14.63
N ALA A 204 -2.60 8.74 -15.20
CA ALA A 204 -3.07 9.07 -16.53
C ALA A 204 -3.53 10.54 -16.62
N THR A 205 -4.30 11.03 -15.65
CA THR A 205 -4.74 12.44 -15.60
C THR A 205 -3.55 13.39 -15.63
N HIS A 206 -2.54 13.15 -14.81
CA HIS A 206 -1.31 13.95 -14.80
C HIS A 206 -0.53 13.83 -16.12
N ALA A 207 -0.43 12.61 -16.66
CA ALA A 207 0.24 12.33 -17.93
C ALA A 207 -0.37 13.06 -19.12
N PHE A 208 -1.61 13.51 -19.05
CA PHE A 208 -2.31 14.32 -20.05
C PHE A 208 -2.48 15.78 -19.65
N GLY A 209 -1.73 16.26 -18.63
CA GLY A 209 -1.72 17.66 -18.18
C GLY A 209 -2.95 18.06 -17.35
N GLY A 210 -3.74 17.09 -16.90
CA GLY A 210 -4.89 17.32 -16.01
C GLY A 210 -4.54 17.24 -14.53
N ARG A 211 -5.56 17.45 -13.71
CA ARG A 211 -5.50 17.28 -12.25
C ARG A 211 -6.78 16.59 -11.77
N TRP A 212 -6.67 15.89 -10.67
CA TRP A 212 -7.84 15.36 -9.97
C TRP A 212 -8.39 16.35 -8.95
N TRP A 213 -7.49 17.02 -8.23
CA TRP A 213 -7.82 17.83 -7.07
C TRP A 213 -7.05 19.15 -7.07
N GLN A 214 -7.76 20.26 -6.79
CA GLN A 214 -7.16 21.56 -6.59
C GLN A 214 -7.27 21.97 -5.12
N PRO A 215 -6.16 22.05 -4.37
CA PRO A 215 -6.15 22.59 -3.01
C PRO A 215 -6.58 24.05 -2.99
N ASP A 216 -7.43 24.47 -2.04
CA ASP A 216 -7.94 25.85 -1.95
C ASP A 216 -8.00 26.40 -0.51
N GLY A 217 -7.52 25.63 0.48
CA GLY A 217 -7.55 26.00 1.89
C GLY A 217 -8.94 25.92 2.54
N SER A 218 -9.96 25.42 1.82
CA SER A 218 -11.30 25.18 2.37
C SER A 218 -11.26 24.06 3.43
N ARG A 219 -12.39 23.91 4.16
CA ARG A 219 -12.52 22.82 5.16
C ARG A 219 -12.41 21.42 4.55
N ALA A 220 -12.81 21.25 3.29
CA ALA A 220 -12.63 20.02 2.53
C ALA A 220 -11.19 19.84 2.02
N GLY A 221 -10.34 20.85 2.13
CA GLY A 221 -8.95 20.86 1.67
C GLY A 221 -8.78 21.15 0.18
N GLY A 222 -9.86 21.41 -0.57
CA GLY A 222 -9.84 21.68 -2.00
C GLY A 222 -11.15 21.30 -2.71
N HIS A 223 -11.08 21.26 -4.04
CA HIS A 223 -12.20 20.87 -4.90
C HIS A 223 -11.76 19.99 -6.06
N PRO A 224 -12.67 19.15 -6.63
CA PRO A 224 -12.34 18.25 -7.73
C PRO A 224 -12.21 19.00 -9.07
N GLU A 225 -11.29 18.54 -9.94
CA GLU A 225 -11.06 19.01 -11.33
C GLU A 225 -11.10 17.85 -12.34
N LEU A 226 -12.06 16.95 -12.22
CA LEU A 226 -12.16 15.74 -13.02
C LEU A 226 -12.69 15.96 -14.44
N ASP A 227 -13.34 17.10 -14.73
CA ASP A 227 -13.89 17.46 -16.04
C ASP A 227 -12.93 18.26 -16.93
N SER A 228 -11.67 18.45 -16.49
CA SER A 228 -10.64 19.12 -17.28
C SER A 228 -10.33 18.38 -18.59
N VAL A 229 -9.84 19.10 -19.59
CA VAL A 229 -9.45 18.52 -20.89
C VAL A 229 -8.45 17.39 -20.71
N GLY A 230 -7.45 17.57 -19.83
CA GLY A 230 -6.44 16.54 -19.53
C GLY A 230 -7.05 15.29 -18.90
N ALA A 231 -7.94 15.44 -17.93
CA ALA A 231 -8.61 14.32 -17.27
C ALA A 231 -9.50 13.50 -18.22
N VAL A 232 -10.25 14.17 -19.08
CA VAL A 232 -11.07 13.49 -20.10
C VAL A 232 -10.21 12.80 -21.16
N ARG A 233 -9.10 13.42 -21.60
CA ARG A 233 -8.14 12.77 -22.52
C ARG A 233 -7.51 11.51 -21.87
N ALA A 234 -7.21 11.55 -20.59
CA ALA A 234 -6.68 10.42 -19.85
C ALA A 234 -7.68 9.25 -19.81
N ALA A 235 -8.93 9.51 -19.45
CA ALA A 235 -10.00 8.52 -19.48
C ALA A 235 -10.22 7.95 -20.88
N SER A 236 -10.23 8.82 -21.92
CA SER A 236 -10.34 8.40 -23.33
C SER A 236 -9.16 7.51 -23.76
N TRP A 237 -7.96 7.80 -23.27
CA TRP A 237 -6.78 6.99 -23.56
C TRP A 237 -6.90 5.59 -22.95
N LEU A 238 -7.27 5.47 -21.67
CA LEU A 238 -7.48 4.17 -21.00
C LEU A 238 -8.57 3.35 -21.71
N ASP A 239 -9.68 3.96 -22.07
CA ASP A 239 -10.74 3.33 -22.86
C ASP A 239 -10.22 2.85 -24.24
N SER A 240 -9.44 3.68 -24.92
CA SER A 240 -8.85 3.34 -26.22
C SER A 240 -7.89 2.14 -26.17
N LEU A 241 -7.16 1.97 -25.08
CA LEU A 241 -6.29 0.80 -24.89
C LEU A 241 -7.08 -0.52 -24.90
N VAL A 242 -8.28 -0.50 -24.32
CA VAL A 242 -9.19 -1.65 -24.27
C VAL A 242 -9.93 -1.82 -25.61
N SER A 243 -10.58 -0.77 -26.09
CA SER A 243 -11.40 -0.83 -27.30
C SER A 243 -10.63 -1.13 -28.57
N THR A 244 -9.32 -0.81 -28.61
CA THR A 244 -8.42 -1.12 -29.73
C THR A 244 -7.61 -2.42 -29.56
N GLY A 245 -7.81 -3.14 -28.44
CA GLY A 245 -7.18 -4.44 -28.17
C GLY A 245 -5.70 -4.37 -27.77
N ILE A 246 -5.18 -3.20 -27.36
CA ILE A 246 -3.85 -3.11 -26.74
C ILE A 246 -3.88 -3.76 -25.37
N SER A 247 -4.91 -3.46 -24.58
CA SER A 247 -5.19 -4.11 -23.28
C SER A 247 -6.32 -5.13 -23.43
N PRO A 248 -6.31 -6.23 -22.66
CA PRO A 248 -7.42 -7.18 -22.66
C PRO A 248 -8.68 -6.53 -22.10
N PRO A 249 -9.90 -6.87 -22.59
CA PRO A 249 -11.14 -6.41 -21.95
C PRO A 249 -11.22 -6.77 -20.47
N ALA A 250 -10.64 -7.91 -20.07
CA ALA A 250 -10.56 -8.36 -18.68
C ALA A 250 -9.72 -7.42 -17.79
N VAL A 251 -9.02 -6.42 -18.34
CA VAL A 251 -8.28 -5.43 -17.52
C VAL A 251 -9.20 -4.71 -16.56
N ALA A 252 -10.48 -4.57 -16.90
CA ALA A 252 -11.52 -3.98 -16.03
C ALA A 252 -11.78 -4.78 -14.73
N ASP A 253 -11.28 -6.03 -14.66
CA ASP A 253 -11.35 -6.90 -13.48
C ASP A 253 -9.97 -7.10 -12.80
N PHE A 254 -8.89 -6.51 -13.37
CA PHE A 254 -7.54 -6.72 -12.86
C PHE A 254 -7.22 -5.80 -11.68
N ALA A 255 -6.70 -6.42 -10.62
CA ALA A 255 -5.87 -5.77 -9.62
C ALA A 255 -4.38 -5.98 -9.96
N GLU A 256 -3.50 -5.73 -9.00
CA GLU A 256 -2.05 -5.87 -9.16
C GLU A 256 -1.65 -7.29 -9.57
N ASN A 257 -2.25 -8.31 -8.91
CA ASN A 257 -1.85 -9.70 -9.09
C ASN A 257 -2.22 -10.24 -10.47
N GLU A 258 -3.45 -9.99 -10.96
CA GLU A 258 -3.91 -10.45 -12.27
C GLU A 258 -3.06 -9.83 -13.40
N ALA A 259 -2.79 -8.53 -13.30
CA ALA A 259 -1.92 -7.84 -14.25
C ALA A 259 -0.48 -8.38 -14.21
N LEU A 260 0.06 -8.62 -13.00
CA LEU A 260 1.40 -9.16 -12.79
C LEU A 260 1.52 -10.58 -13.35
N GLN A 261 0.57 -11.46 -13.07
CA GLN A 261 0.58 -12.85 -13.55
C GLN A 261 0.60 -12.92 -15.08
N LEU A 262 -0.22 -12.10 -15.74
CA LEU A 262 -0.29 -12.06 -17.20
C LEU A 262 1.02 -11.54 -17.80
N PHE A 263 1.64 -10.52 -17.22
CA PHE A 263 2.95 -10.03 -17.65
C PHE A 263 4.05 -11.05 -17.37
N ALA A 264 4.07 -11.67 -16.18
CA ALA A 264 5.06 -12.69 -15.79
C ALA A 264 5.00 -13.96 -16.65
N ALA A 265 3.81 -14.30 -17.18
CA ALA A 265 3.65 -15.37 -18.17
C ALA A 265 4.27 -15.03 -19.54
N GLY A 266 4.65 -13.78 -19.79
CA GLY A 266 5.21 -13.32 -21.05
C GLY A 266 4.17 -12.86 -22.07
N ASP A 267 2.91 -12.82 -21.71
CA ASP A 267 1.79 -12.50 -22.59
C ASP A 267 1.61 -11.00 -22.86
N ALA A 268 2.28 -10.13 -22.10
CA ALA A 268 2.21 -8.67 -22.28
C ALA A 268 3.59 -8.04 -22.50
N ALA A 269 3.64 -6.93 -23.25
CA ALA A 269 4.85 -6.15 -23.49
C ALA A 269 5.14 -5.18 -22.32
N PHE A 270 4.08 -4.61 -21.73
CA PHE A 270 4.15 -3.61 -20.67
C PHE A 270 3.20 -3.96 -19.54
N LEU A 271 3.60 -3.57 -18.29
CA LEU A 271 2.79 -3.67 -17.08
C LEU A 271 2.94 -2.38 -16.26
N ARG A 272 1.84 -1.83 -15.79
CA ARG A 272 1.88 -0.87 -14.68
C ARG A 272 1.81 -1.65 -13.38
N ASN A 273 2.76 -1.43 -12.46
CA ASN A 273 2.71 -2.03 -11.13
C ASN A 273 3.59 -1.24 -10.14
N TRP A 274 3.61 -1.71 -8.88
CA TRP A 274 4.43 -1.19 -7.80
C TRP A 274 5.82 -1.86 -7.77
N PRO A 275 6.81 -1.31 -7.03
CA PRO A 275 8.18 -1.82 -7.00
C PRO A 275 8.34 -3.30 -6.66
N TYR A 276 7.50 -3.85 -5.79
CA TYR A 276 7.56 -5.26 -5.37
C TYR A 276 7.41 -6.25 -6.56
N ALA A 277 6.71 -5.85 -7.61
CA ALA A 277 6.42 -6.73 -8.75
C ALA A 277 7.69 -7.25 -9.43
N TRP A 278 8.78 -6.46 -9.43
CA TRP A 278 10.06 -6.93 -9.95
C TRP A 278 10.57 -8.15 -9.18
N ARG A 279 10.51 -8.09 -7.85
CA ARG A 279 10.99 -9.20 -7.01
C ARG A 279 10.11 -10.44 -7.15
N GLU A 280 8.81 -10.27 -7.31
CA GLU A 280 7.89 -11.37 -7.57
C GLU A 280 8.15 -12.05 -8.92
N ILE A 281 8.47 -11.28 -9.97
CA ILE A 281 8.87 -11.83 -11.27
C ILE A 281 10.17 -12.64 -11.14
N GLU A 282 11.19 -12.08 -10.48
CA GLU A 282 12.49 -12.76 -10.32
C GLU A 282 12.39 -14.04 -9.49
N LYS A 283 11.56 -14.05 -8.44
CA LYS A 283 11.31 -15.25 -7.62
C LYS A 283 10.43 -16.29 -8.32
N GLY A 284 9.56 -15.87 -9.22
CA GLY A 284 8.53 -16.72 -9.82
C GLY A 284 9.07 -17.75 -10.82
N GLY A 285 10.32 -17.64 -11.30
CA GLY A 285 10.95 -18.62 -12.20
C GLY A 285 10.31 -18.71 -13.60
N GLY A 286 9.52 -17.72 -14.00
CA GLY A 286 8.80 -17.66 -15.27
C GLY A 286 9.69 -17.33 -16.49
N PRO A 287 9.10 -17.29 -17.70
CA PRO A 287 9.83 -17.12 -18.97
C PRO A 287 10.51 -15.76 -19.15
N ILE A 288 10.15 -14.76 -18.35
CA ILE A 288 10.67 -13.39 -18.44
C ILE A 288 11.66 -13.00 -17.34
N VAL A 289 12.07 -13.95 -16.49
CA VAL A 289 13.09 -13.72 -15.47
C VAL A 289 14.38 -13.21 -16.13
N GLY A 290 14.96 -12.14 -15.59
CA GLY A 290 16.13 -11.48 -16.16
C GLY A 290 15.88 -10.69 -17.47
N LYS A 291 14.61 -10.57 -17.91
CA LYS A 291 14.23 -9.89 -19.16
C LYS A 291 13.28 -8.70 -18.92
N VAL A 292 13.30 -8.15 -17.71
CA VAL A 292 12.41 -7.07 -17.33
C VAL A 292 13.21 -5.82 -16.98
N GLY A 293 12.86 -4.72 -17.62
CA GLY A 293 13.28 -3.37 -17.26
C GLY A 293 12.15 -2.62 -16.55
N VAL A 294 12.52 -1.59 -15.80
CA VAL A 294 11.57 -0.72 -15.09
C VAL A 294 11.90 0.73 -15.39
N SER A 295 10.87 1.55 -15.55
CA SER A 295 10.99 2.98 -15.83
C SER A 295 9.83 3.73 -15.17
N PRO A 296 9.89 5.07 -15.08
CA PRO A 296 8.70 5.87 -14.79
C PRO A 296 7.57 5.56 -15.78
N VAL A 297 6.32 5.77 -15.36
CA VAL A 297 5.13 5.66 -16.23
C VAL A 297 5.24 6.65 -17.39
N VAL A 298 4.58 6.37 -18.51
CA VAL A 298 4.60 7.24 -19.71
C VAL A 298 3.74 8.48 -19.54
N SER A 299 4.01 9.53 -20.33
CA SER A 299 3.16 10.72 -20.44
C SER A 299 2.77 10.99 -21.89
N ALA A 300 1.77 11.82 -22.11
CA ALA A 300 1.49 12.35 -23.46
C ALA A 300 2.68 13.19 -23.96
N PRO A 301 2.91 13.28 -25.27
CA PRO A 301 3.97 14.12 -25.81
C PRO A 301 3.89 15.57 -25.31
N GLY A 302 5.01 16.07 -24.75
CA GLY A 302 5.09 17.41 -24.18
C GLY A 302 4.62 17.54 -22.73
N GLU A 303 4.04 16.50 -22.16
CA GLU A 303 3.59 16.46 -20.77
C GLU A 303 4.60 15.76 -19.84
N ARG A 304 4.32 15.76 -18.53
CA ARG A 304 5.19 15.19 -17.51
C ARG A 304 4.68 13.84 -17.03
N SER A 305 5.60 12.92 -16.83
CA SER A 305 5.34 11.65 -16.15
C SER A 305 5.35 11.81 -14.63
N GLY A 306 4.51 11.05 -13.94
CA GLY A 306 4.50 10.94 -12.48
C GLY A 306 3.79 9.68 -12.03
N GLY A 307 4.41 8.90 -11.15
CA GLY A 307 3.79 7.74 -10.50
C GLY A 307 3.03 8.16 -9.24
N THR A 308 1.91 7.52 -8.97
CA THR A 308 1.17 7.73 -7.72
C THR A 308 2.00 7.26 -6.52
N LEU A 309 2.05 8.08 -5.47
CA LEU A 309 2.64 7.72 -4.18
C LEU A 309 1.74 6.70 -3.47
N GLY A 310 2.23 5.49 -3.32
CA GLY A 310 1.54 4.34 -2.71
C GLY A 310 2.22 3.89 -1.41
N THR A 311 2.67 4.82 -0.57
CA THR A 311 3.39 4.50 0.64
C THR A 311 2.51 3.90 1.72
N TRP A 312 3.05 2.88 2.38
CA TRP A 312 2.52 2.34 3.63
C TRP A 312 3.34 2.86 4.81
N GLY A 313 2.72 3.14 5.93
CA GLY A 313 3.40 3.64 7.11
C GLY A 313 2.63 3.38 8.39
N LEU A 314 3.33 3.50 9.51
CA LEU A 314 2.81 3.23 10.84
C LEU A 314 2.26 4.49 11.51
N SER A 315 1.06 4.36 12.07
CA SER A 315 0.40 5.36 12.89
C SER A 315 0.07 4.81 14.26
N LEU A 316 0.15 5.67 15.27
CA LEU A 316 -0.26 5.39 16.63
C LEU A 316 -1.77 5.61 16.77
N LEU A 317 -2.49 4.59 17.21
CA LEU A 317 -3.93 4.68 17.43
C LEU A 317 -4.24 5.39 18.75
N SER A 318 -5.28 6.24 18.73
CA SER A 318 -5.78 6.89 19.93
C SER A 318 -6.28 5.83 20.92
N GLY A 319 -5.92 6.01 22.21
CA GLY A 319 -6.25 5.05 23.25
C GLY A 319 -5.26 3.88 23.41
N SER A 320 -4.12 3.88 22.72
CA SER A 320 -3.02 2.95 23.03
C SER A 320 -2.60 3.09 24.50
N ALA A 321 -2.52 1.94 25.19
CA ALA A 321 -2.07 1.90 26.58
C ALA A 321 -0.54 2.09 26.72
N HIS A 322 0.21 1.94 25.62
CA HIS A 322 1.67 1.91 25.62
C HIS A 322 2.30 2.83 24.55
N PRO A 323 1.98 4.14 24.53
CA PRO A 323 2.40 5.04 23.45
C PRO A 323 3.93 5.17 23.32
N GLN A 324 4.68 5.09 24.41
CA GLN A 324 6.15 5.17 24.37
C GLN A 324 6.76 3.93 23.69
N GLN A 325 6.29 2.73 24.07
CA GLN A 325 6.74 1.47 23.47
C GLN A 325 6.25 1.35 22.02
N ALA A 326 5.06 1.81 21.72
CA ALA A 326 4.55 1.91 20.35
C ALA A 326 5.46 2.81 19.49
N ALA A 327 5.96 3.92 20.02
CA ALA A 327 6.92 4.77 19.32
C ALA A 327 8.27 4.08 19.08
N GLU A 328 8.76 3.24 20.02
CA GLU A 328 9.96 2.41 19.83
C GLU A 328 9.75 1.42 18.67
N VAL A 329 8.58 0.78 18.64
CA VAL A 329 8.21 -0.15 17.55
C VAL A 329 8.10 0.59 16.20
N ILE A 330 7.53 1.81 16.16
CA ILE A 330 7.52 2.64 14.95
C ILE A 330 8.95 2.92 14.48
N ARG A 331 9.85 3.40 15.36
CA ARG A 331 11.25 3.68 15.00
C ARG A 331 11.95 2.44 14.45
N TRP A 332 11.70 1.29 15.04
CA TRP A 332 12.30 0.04 14.59
C TRP A 332 11.79 -0.39 13.20
N PHE A 333 10.47 -0.42 13.00
CA PHE A 333 9.91 -0.80 11.70
C PHE A 333 10.31 0.17 10.60
N THR A 334 10.24 1.48 10.86
CA THR A 334 10.52 2.51 9.87
C THR A 334 12.00 2.90 9.80
N GLY A 335 12.84 2.28 10.62
CA GLY A 335 14.27 2.49 10.64
C GLY A 335 15.00 1.92 9.43
N PRO A 336 16.23 2.40 9.16
CA PRO A 336 16.97 2.04 7.94
C PRO A 336 17.29 0.53 7.86
N GLU A 337 17.55 -0.14 8.96
CA GLU A 337 17.90 -1.57 8.97
C GLU A 337 16.72 -2.45 8.51
N THR A 338 15.53 -2.20 9.06
CA THR A 338 14.31 -2.90 8.67
C THR A 338 13.97 -2.61 7.21
N GLN A 339 14.05 -1.34 6.77
CA GLN A 339 13.77 -0.99 5.38
C GLN A 339 14.80 -1.61 4.43
N LYS A 340 16.10 -1.66 4.79
CA LYS A 340 17.11 -2.36 3.98
C LYS A 340 16.76 -3.83 3.78
N ALA A 341 16.34 -4.52 4.82
CA ALA A 341 15.88 -5.91 4.70
C ALA A 341 14.67 -6.04 3.77
N LEU A 342 13.68 -5.15 3.89
CA LEU A 342 12.48 -5.15 3.03
C LEU A 342 12.82 -4.85 1.56
N VAL A 343 13.77 -3.97 1.26
CA VAL A 343 14.28 -3.75 -0.10
C VAL A 343 14.83 -5.05 -0.67
N LEU A 344 15.71 -5.72 0.07
CA LEU A 344 16.40 -6.92 -0.41
C LEU A 344 15.47 -8.12 -0.58
N ASP A 345 14.51 -8.28 0.31
CA ASP A 345 13.64 -9.46 0.32
C ASP A 345 12.37 -9.28 -0.52
N GLN A 346 11.80 -8.08 -0.53
CA GLN A 346 10.51 -7.80 -1.16
C GLN A 346 10.59 -6.82 -2.33
N GLY A 347 11.67 -6.03 -2.45
CA GLY A 347 11.82 -5.04 -3.51
C GLY A 347 11.05 -3.74 -3.24
N TYR A 348 10.53 -3.50 -2.03
CA TYR A 348 9.90 -2.23 -1.66
C TYR A 348 10.88 -1.07 -1.79
N ALA A 349 10.39 0.09 -2.19
CA ALA A 349 11.24 1.30 -2.23
C ALA A 349 11.48 1.81 -0.81
N PRO A 350 12.73 2.08 -0.41
CA PRO A 350 13.01 2.63 0.90
C PRO A 350 12.62 4.11 0.98
N THR A 351 12.40 4.61 2.21
CA THR A 351 12.12 6.03 2.44
C THR A 351 13.35 6.82 2.88
N TRP A 352 14.37 6.16 3.45
CA TRP A 352 15.59 6.79 3.90
C TRP A 352 16.52 7.17 2.76
N THR A 353 16.94 8.44 2.70
CA THR A 353 17.86 8.94 1.67
C THR A 353 19.17 8.14 1.64
N ALA A 354 19.74 7.82 2.81
CA ALA A 354 20.98 7.09 2.93
C ALA A 354 20.94 5.68 2.31
N LEU A 355 19.77 5.03 2.27
CA LEU A 355 19.64 3.69 1.67
C LEU A 355 19.84 3.70 0.16
N TYR A 356 19.54 4.80 -0.50
CA TYR A 356 19.80 4.97 -1.94
C TYR A 356 21.31 5.11 -2.27
N ASP A 357 22.13 5.38 -1.26
CA ASP A 357 23.59 5.44 -1.38
C ASP A 357 24.29 4.19 -0.81
N ASP A 358 23.52 3.25 -0.22
CA ASP A 358 24.07 2.01 0.31
C ASP A 358 24.68 1.13 -0.80
N ALA A 359 25.96 0.80 -0.67
CA ALA A 359 26.70 0.06 -1.70
C ALA A 359 26.20 -1.38 -1.89
N ASP A 360 25.66 -2.02 -0.85
CA ASP A 360 25.11 -3.37 -0.92
C ASP A 360 23.77 -3.36 -1.65
N LEU A 361 22.89 -2.41 -1.35
CA LEU A 361 21.63 -2.23 -2.05
C LEU A 361 21.85 -1.92 -3.54
N LYS A 362 22.77 -1.00 -3.87
CA LYS A 362 23.11 -0.68 -5.28
C LYS A 362 23.54 -1.91 -6.08
N ARG A 363 24.27 -2.84 -5.45
CA ARG A 363 24.71 -4.09 -6.12
C ARG A 363 23.58 -5.11 -6.28
N ARG A 364 22.68 -5.21 -5.29
CA ARG A 364 21.72 -6.31 -5.17
C ARG A 364 20.30 -5.97 -5.62
N HIS A 365 19.99 -4.68 -5.73
CA HIS A 365 18.67 -4.19 -6.10
C HIS A 365 18.76 -3.22 -7.29
N PRO A 366 18.64 -3.72 -8.53
CA PRO A 366 18.86 -2.92 -9.74
C PRO A 366 17.85 -1.79 -9.95
N LEU A 367 16.69 -1.85 -9.27
CA LEU A 367 15.65 -0.81 -9.37
C LEU A 367 15.90 0.40 -8.48
N LEU A 368 16.89 0.36 -7.60
CA LEU A 368 17.09 1.37 -6.56
C LEU A 368 17.17 2.79 -7.15
N GLU A 369 17.89 2.94 -8.27
CA GLU A 369 18.05 4.24 -8.93
C GLU A 369 16.74 4.73 -9.58
N VAL A 370 15.96 3.84 -10.19
CA VAL A 370 14.64 4.20 -10.76
C VAL A 370 13.66 4.60 -9.67
N GLN A 371 13.65 3.89 -8.55
CA GLN A 371 12.83 4.22 -7.37
C GLN A 371 13.24 5.58 -6.79
N ARG A 372 14.54 5.86 -6.68
CA ARG A 372 15.06 7.16 -6.26
C ARG A 372 14.56 8.28 -7.16
N GLN A 373 14.76 8.15 -8.46
CA GLN A 373 14.33 9.14 -9.45
C GLN A 373 12.83 9.40 -9.41
N ALA A 374 12.01 8.35 -9.23
CA ALA A 374 10.58 8.48 -9.13
C ALA A 374 10.15 9.31 -7.90
N LEU A 375 10.81 9.10 -6.76
CA LEU A 375 10.56 9.87 -5.53
C LEU A 375 11.13 11.30 -5.59
N GLU A 376 12.31 11.51 -6.16
CA GLU A 376 12.94 12.84 -6.25
C GLU A 376 12.25 13.77 -7.25
N LYS A 377 11.67 13.23 -8.32
CA LYS A 377 10.91 14.00 -9.32
C LYS A 377 9.55 14.51 -8.80
N GLY A 378 9.14 14.08 -7.62
CA GLY A 378 7.87 14.40 -7.00
C GLY A 378 6.77 13.45 -7.45
N PRO A 379 6.48 12.41 -6.67
CA PRO A 379 5.39 11.50 -6.95
C PRO A 379 4.04 12.20 -6.80
N LEU A 380 3.00 11.66 -7.44
CA LEU A 380 1.66 12.20 -7.39
C LEU A 380 1.00 11.81 -6.07
N VAL A 381 0.58 12.81 -5.32
CA VAL A 381 -0.13 12.61 -4.05
C VAL A 381 -1.63 12.62 -4.32
N ARG A 382 -2.33 11.61 -3.83
CA ARG A 382 -3.79 11.55 -3.86
C ARG A 382 -4.39 12.66 -2.99
N PRO A 383 -5.61 13.13 -3.24
CA PRO A 383 -6.24 14.21 -2.47
C PRO A 383 -6.14 14.01 -0.96
N LEU A 384 -5.50 14.95 -0.24
CA LEU A 384 -5.37 14.94 1.22
C LEU A 384 -6.61 15.56 1.85
N THR A 385 -7.70 14.82 1.87
CA THR A 385 -8.99 15.23 2.41
C THR A 385 -9.63 14.08 3.19
N PRO A 386 -10.41 14.36 4.26
CA PRO A 386 -11.19 13.34 4.95
C PRO A 386 -12.20 12.62 4.05
N LEU A 387 -12.56 13.23 2.92
CA LEU A 387 -13.53 12.72 1.93
C LEU A 387 -12.90 11.77 0.89
N TYR A 388 -11.58 11.52 0.97
CA TYR A 388 -10.84 10.83 -0.09
C TYR A 388 -11.47 9.50 -0.49
N SER A 389 -11.83 8.64 0.48
CA SER A 389 -12.38 7.30 0.16
C SER A 389 -13.66 7.37 -0.67
N GLN A 390 -14.54 8.34 -0.36
CA GLN A 390 -15.78 8.54 -1.13
C GLN A 390 -15.49 9.14 -2.52
N LEU A 391 -14.55 10.09 -2.62
CA LEU A 391 -14.12 10.66 -3.90
C LEU A 391 -13.49 9.59 -4.80
N SER A 392 -12.68 8.72 -4.22
CA SER A 392 -12.04 7.60 -4.90
C SER A 392 -13.08 6.61 -5.44
N ASP A 393 -14.04 6.20 -4.62
CA ASP A 393 -15.12 5.30 -5.01
C ASP A 393 -16.02 5.88 -6.13
N LEU A 394 -16.33 7.19 -6.07
CA LEU A 394 -17.04 7.88 -7.14
C LEU A 394 -16.28 7.80 -8.47
N LEU A 395 -14.98 8.09 -8.46
CA LEU A 395 -14.14 8.03 -9.66
C LEU A 395 -14.06 6.61 -10.21
N GLN A 396 -13.76 5.63 -9.33
CA GLN A 396 -13.64 4.21 -9.70
C GLN A 396 -14.90 3.69 -10.41
N ARG A 397 -16.09 3.96 -9.86
CA ARG A 397 -17.36 3.55 -10.46
C ARG A 397 -17.56 4.11 -11.86
N GLN A 398 -17.22 5.39 -12.07
CA GLN A 398 -17.42 6.01 -13.37
C GLN A 398 -16.40 5.48 -14.40
N ILE A 399 -15.13 5.30 -14.02
CA ILE A 399 -14.10 4.81 -14.95
C ILE A 399 -14.29 3.31 -15.24
N ASN A 400 -14.53 2.46 -14.23
CA ASN A 400 -14.79 1.05 -14.48
C ASN A 400 -16.10 0.85 -15.27
N GLY A 401 -17.14 1.63 -14.97
CA GLY A 401 -18.38 1.63 -15.74
C GLY A 401 -18.20 2.06 -17.21
N MET A 402 -17.27 2.98 -17.50
CA MET A 402 -16.88 3.35 -18.86
C MET A 402 -16.17 2.19 -19.57
N LEU A 403 -15.21 1.53 -18.90
CA LEU A 403 -14.45 0.41 -19.47
C LEU A 403 -15.33 -0.81 -19.79
N THR A 404 -16.46 -0.97 -19.12
CA THR A 404 -17.33 -2.17 -19.21
C THR A 404 -18.66 -1.89 -19.84
N GLY A 405 -19.04 -0.61 -20.08
CA GLY A 405 -20.35 -0.19 -20.54
C GLY A 405 -20.28 0.79 -21.73
N PRO A 406 -21.42 1.40 -22.06
CA PRO A 406 -21.53 2.28 -23.23
C PRO A 406 -21.16 3.75 -22.96
N ALA A 407 -20.86 4.11 -21.71
CA ALA A 407 -20.56 5.50 -21.36
C ALA A 407 -19.26 5.97 -22.02
N THR A 408 -19.26 7.18 -22.55
CA THR A 408 -18.06 7.81 -23.07
C THR A 408 -17.18 8.36 -21.93
N ALA A 409 -15.89 8.53 -22.20
CA ALA A 409 -14.96 9.15 -21.25
C ALA A 409 -15.43 10.53 -20.77
N ARG A 410 -16.00 11.34 -21.65
CA ARG A 410 -16.58 12.64 -21.28
C ARG A 410 -17.74 12.48 -20.29
N GLU A 411 -18.70 11.62 -20.58
CA GLU A 411 -19.86 11.37 -19.69
C GLU A 411 -19.43 10.85 -18.33
N ALA A 412 -18.47 9.88 -18.29
CA ALA A 412 -17.93 9.33 -17.05
C ALA A 412 -17.24 10.41 -16.20
N MET A 413 -16.37 11.22 -16.80
CA MET A 413 -15.62 12.26 -16.07
C MET A 413 -16.54 13.41 -15.62
N ASP A 414 -17.51 13.84 -16.45
CA ASP A 414 -18.51 14.83 -16.07
C ASP A 414 -19.40 14.34 -14.92
N MET A 415 -19.73 13.04 -14.89
CA MET A 415 -20.50 12.45 -13.79
C MET A 415 -19.66 12.38 -12.51
N ALA A 416 -18.42 11.91 -12.60
CA ALA A 416 -17.49 11.90 -11.48
C ALA A 416 -17.29 13.30 -10.87
N GLN A 417 -17.14 14.33 -11.73
CA GLN A 417 -17.01 15.73 -11.32
C GLN A 417 -18.26 16.23 -10.58
N ARG A 418 -19.45 16.03 -11.17
CA ARG A 418 -20.70 16.45 -10.52
C ARG A 418 -20.92 15.81 -9.17
N GLN A 419 -20.74 14.48 -9.07
CA GLN A 419 -20.94 13.75 -7.81
C GLN A 419 -19.90 14.17 -6.76
N SER A 420 -18.65 14.36 -7.15
CA SER A 420 -17.59 14.82 -6.25
C SER A 420 -17.86 16.24 -5.74
N ARG A 421 -18.36 17.16 -6.58
CA ARG A 421 -18.75 18.52 -6.15
C ARG A 421 -19.88 18.49 -5.12
N VAL A 422 -20.92 17.69 -5.37
CA VAL A 422 -22.03 17.53 -4.41
C VAL A 422 -21.53 17.01 -3.07
N LEU A 423 -20.64 16.00 -3.07
CA LEU A 423 -20.05 15.44 -1.85
C LEU A 423 -19.27 16.51 -1.06
N VAL A 424 -18.41 17.27 -1.74
CA VAL A 424 -17.59 18.33 -1.14
C VAL A 424 -18.46 19.44 -0.56
N ALA A 425 -19.45 19.94 -1.30
CA ALA A 425 -20.38 20.96 -0.85
C ALA A 425 -21.17 20.51 0.39
N SER A 426 -21.65 19.28 0.41
CA SER A 426 -22.38 18.70 1.55
C SER A 426 -21.53 18.62 2.81
N ALA A 427 -20.24 18.32 2.67
CA ALA A 427 -19.30 18.23 3.82
C ALA A 427 -18.84 19.62 4.30
N GLY A 428 -18.80 20.62 3.42
CA GLY A 428 -18.46 22.01 3.76
C GLY A 428 -19.57 22.80 4.44
N GLY A 429 -20.81 22.29 4.44
CA GLY A 429 -21.98 23.00 4.94
C GLY A 429 -22.48 24.12 4.03
N GLU A 430 -21.97 24.23 2.83
CA GLU A 430 -22.49 25.09 1.76
C GLU A 430 -23.44 24.27 0.88
N ALA A 431 -24.65 24.78 0.67
CA ALA A 431 -25.59 24.18 -0.27
C ALA A 431 -25.04 24.32 -1.72
N PRO A 432 -25.28 23.34 -2.59
CA PRO A 432 -24.83 23.36 -3.98
C PRO A 432 -25.40 24.51 -4.78
#